data_9deb85a2324ea00ce98979c40646f413
#
_entry.id   9deb85a2324ea00ce98979c40646f413
#
_cell.length_a   1.000
_cell.length_b   1.000
_cell.length_c   1.000
_cell.angle_alpha   90.00
_cell.angle_beta   90.00
_cell.angle_gamma   90.00
#
_symmetry.space_group_name_H-M   'P 1'
#
loop_
_entity.id
_entity.type
_entity.pdbx_description
1 polymer ?
#
loop_
_entity_poly.entity_id
_entity_poly.type
_entity_poly.pdbx_seq_one_letter_code
_entity_poly.pdbx_strand_id
1 'polypeptide(L)'
;MNLEKLFWSKTKVDILKYLVFRRQWVSMRALESEIWWTFPAIKKQVDSLEESWILDIQKDNSGFSISIKKEYFDLFKQIFFTALKANLTQLFETYSVMINKYFLWKIFWIPLDMDIVIIYQHMEKPQIDELKNRIAELFREFFIENVSVVFMSTEEREKRYRLADKFVLQVMRYFPDVK
;
A
#
# COMPACT_ATOMS: atom_id res chain seq x y z
N MET A 1 1.48 -12.40 3.66
CA MET A 1 1.32 -13.20 2.41
C MET A 1 2.61 -13.07 1.59
N ASN A 2 3.22 -14.18 1.17
CA ASN A 2 4.48 -14.16 0.41
C ASN A 2 4.17 -14.08 -1.10
N LEU A 3 4.21 -12.89 -1.65
CA LEU A 3 3.92 -12.61 -3.07
C LEU A 3 4.98 -13.22 -4.02
N GLU A 4 6.25 -13.29 -3.59
CA GLU A 4 7.32 -13.86 -4.42
C GLU A 4 7.09 -15.37 -4.67
N LYS A 5 6.60 -16.08 -3.65
CA LYS A 5 6.21 -17.50 -3.81
C LYS A 5 4.98 -17.67 -4.69
N LEU A 6 4.03 -16.74 -4.64
CA LEU A 6 2.83 -16.79 -5.47
C LEU A 6 3.14 -16.56 -6.95
N PHE A 7 4.05 -15.64 -7.27
CA PHE A 7 4.40 -15.27 -8.65
C PHE A 7 5.73 -15.85 -9.13
N TRP A 8 6.43 -16.63 -8.28
CA TRP A 8 7.73 -17.29 -8.56
C TRP A 8 8.85 -16.36 -9.03
N SER A 9 8.73 -15.04 -8.86
CA SER A 9 9.74 -14.07 -9.25
C SER A 9 9.53 -12.75 -8.55
N LYS A 10 10.54 -12.26 -7.84
CA LYS A 10 10.53 -10.95 -7.22
C LYS A 10 10.39 -9.83 -8.25
N THR A 11 11.16 -9.92 -9.35
CA THR A 11 11.07 -8.94 -10.46
C THR A 11 9.66 -8.85 -11.03
N LYS A 12 8.96 -10.00 -11.20
CA LYS A 12 7.57 -10.04 -11.68
C LYS A 12 6.63 -9.33 -10.71
N VAL A 13 6.79 -9.57 -9.41
CA VAL A 13 6.02 -8.90 -8.34
C VAL A 13 6.24 -7.39 -8.36
N ASP A 14 7.50 -6.95 -8.48
CA ASP A 14 7.83 -5.52 -8.46
C ASP A 14 7.29 -4.80 -9.71
N ILE A 15 7.36 -5.42 -10.89
CA ILE A 15 6.73 -4.90 -12.12
C ILE A 15 5.22 -4.72 -11.91
N LEU A 16 4.54 -5.75 -11.43
CA LEU A 16 3.09 -5.71 -11.23
C LEU A 16 2.69 -4.70 -10.14
N LYS A 17 3.42 -4.63 -9.02
CA LYS A 17 3.20 -3.61 -7.98
C LYS A 17 3.35 -2.20 -8.55
N TYR A 18 4.43 -1.95 -9.29
CA TYR A 18 4.67 -0.66 -9.92
C TYR A 18 3.51 -0.25 -10.84
N LEU A 19 3.09 -1.16 -11.71
CA LEU A 19 1.97 -0.91 -12.63
C LEU A 19 0.63 -0.70 -11.91
N VAL A 20 0.42 -1.31 -10.74
CA VAL A 20 -0.80 -1.12 -9.96
C VAL A 20 -0.81 0.20 -9.20
N PHE A 21 0.29 0.55 -8.54
CA PHE A 21 0.29 1.64 -7.56
C PHE A 21 0.92 2.94 -8.05
N ARG A 22 1.82 2.85 -9.03
CA ARG A 22 2.58 4.02 -9.47
C ARG A 22 2.10 4.55 -10.80
N ARG A 23 2.15 3.74 -11.85
CA ARG A 23 1.85 4.21 -13.20
C ARG A 23 1.51 3.08 -14.15
N GLN A 24 0.40 3.22 -14.89
CA GLN A 24 0.10 2.47 -16.08
C GLN A 24 0.81 3.09 -17.30
N TRP A 25 0.99 2.32 -18.35
CA TRP A 25 1.62 2.77 -19.61
C TRP A 25 3.02 3.32 -19.40
N VAL A 26 3.93 2.44 -19.01
CA VAL A 26 5.33 2.74 -18.70
C VAL A 26 6.25 2.03 -19.69
N SER A 27 7.34 2.68 -20.09
CA SER A 27 8.37 2.04 -20.92
C SER A 27 9.25 1.09 -20.07
N MET A 28 9.87 0.07 -20.71
CA MET A 28 10.80 -0.82 -20.03
C MET A 28 12.00 -0.08 -19.42
N ARG A 29 12.47 1.00 -20.07
CA ARG A 29 13.57 1.82 -19.54
C ARG A 29 13.15 2.60 -18.29
N ALA A 30 11.91 3.10 -18.26
CA ALA A 30 11.39 3.75 -17.06
C ALA A 30 11.21 2.74 -15.93
N LEU A 31 10.74 1.51 -16.22
CA LEU A 31 10.72 0.44 -15.21
C LEU A 31 12.11 0.12 -14.66
N GLU A 32 13.14 0.03 -15.53
CA GLU A 32 14.53 -0.22 -15.10
C GLU A 32 15.02 0.82 -14.10
N SER A 33 14.76 2.10 -14.35
CA SER A 33 15.16 3.18 -13.45
C SER A 33 14.41 3.20 -12.12
N GLU A 34 13.16 2.77 -12.10
CA GLU A 34 12.26 2.91 -10.96
C GLU A 34 12.25 1.67 -10.04
N ILE A 35 12.36 0.46 -10.62
CA ILE A 35 12.27 -0.78 -9.83
C ILE A 35 13.63 -1.44 -9.53
N TRP A 36 14.74 -0.81 -9.96
CA TRP A 36 16.13 -1.23 -9.66
C TRP A 36 16.49 -2.64 -10.14
N TRP A 37 15.88 -3.11 -11.22
CA TRP A 37 16.21 -4.36 -11.90
C TRP A 37 16.88 -4.09 -13.23
N THR A 38 17.76 -4.98 -13.66
CA THR A 38 18.43 -4.86 -14.97
C THR A 38 17.44 -5.04 -16.11
N PHE A 39 17.66 -4.34 -17.22
CA PHE A 39 16.82 -4.41 -18.41
C PHE A 39 16.56 -5.85 -18.90
N PRO A 40 17.55 -6.78 -18.98
CA PRO A 40 17.28 -8.16 -19.36
C PRO A 40 16.35 -8.90 -18.41
N ALA A 41 16.48 -8.65 -17.09
CA ALA A 41 15.61 -9.25 -16.09
C ALA A 41 14.17 -8.75 -16.24
N ILE A 42 13.98 -7.44 -16.45
CA ILE A 42 12.66 -6.85 -16.70
C ILE A 42 12.06 -7.40 -17.97
N LYS A 43 12.81 -7.38 -19.09
CA LYS A 43 12.34 -7.89 -20.37
C LYS A 43 11.85 -9.33 -20.27
N LYS A 44 12.65 -10.22 -19.68
CA LYS A 44 12.26 -11.62 -19.47
C LYS A 44 10.92 -11.77 -18.75
N GLN A 45 10.68 -10.95 -17.71
CA GLN A 45 9.44 -11.04 -16.94
C GLN A 45 8.26 -10.37 -17.64
N VAL A 46 8.50 -9.29 -18.37
CA VAL A 46 7.48 -8.64 -19.22
C VAL A 46 7.03 -9.59 -20.31
N ASP A 47 7.97 -10.22 -21.04
CA ASP A 47 7.66 -11.20 -22.09
C ASP A 47 6.81 -12.37 -21.50
N SER A 48 7.20 -12.89 -20.33
CA SER A 48 6.44 -13.95 -19.64
C SER A 48 5.04 -13.52 -19.19
N LEU A 49 4.87 -12.28 -18.79
CA LEU A 49 3.56 -11.73 -18.38
C LEU A 49 2.68 -11.42 -19.60
N GLU A 50 3.27 -11.02 -20.72
CA GLU A 50 2.58 -10.85 -22.01
C GLU A 50 2.09 -12.20 -22.55
N GLU A 51 2.95 -13.23 -22.58
CA GLU A 51 2.60 -14.61 -22.96
C GLU A 51 1.47 -15.17 -22.10
N SER A 52 1.40 -14.76 -20.82
CA SER A 52 0.32 -15.13 -19.89
C SER A 52 -0.93 -14.25 -20.03
N TRP A 53 -1.00 -13.37 -21.05
CA TRP A 53 -2.12 -12.45 -21.32
C TRP A 53 -2.43 -11.44 -20.21
N ILE A 54 -1.50 -11.23 -19.28
CA ILE A 54 -1.67 -10.30 -18.14
C ILE A 54 -1.38 -8.85 -18.56
N LEU A 55 -0.34 -8.65 -19.38
CA LEU A 55 0.06 -7.32 -19.83
C LEU A 55 -0.51 -6.99 -21.20
N ASP A 56 -0.72 -5.70 -21.40
CA ASP A 56 -0.95 -5.06 -22.68
C ASP A 56 0.29 -4.25 -23.05
N ILE A 57 0.87 -4.53 -24.23
CA ILE A 57 2.06 -3.85 -24.73
C ILE A 57 1.69 -3.11 -26.01
N GLN A 58 1.75 -1.79 -25.95
CA GLN A 58 1.52 -0.93 -27.10
C GLN A 58 2.84 -0.39 -27.62
N LYS A 59 2.99 -0.41 -28.95
CA LYS A 59 4.12 0.19 -29.64
C LYS A 59 3.69 1.54 -30.19
N ASP A 60 4.34 2.59 -29.70
CA ASP A 60 4.18 3.94 -30.23
C ASP A 60 5.49 4.47 -30.84
N ASN A 61 5.49 5.73 -31.30
CA ASN A 61 6.67 6.36 -31.88
C ASN A 61 7.82 6.57 -30.88
N SER A 62 7.55 6.49 -29.57
CA SER A 62 8.52 6.64 -28.48
C SER A 62 9.07 5.30 -27.95
N GLY A 63 8.48 4.17 -28.39
CA GLY A 63 8.89 2.83 -27.97
C GLY A 63 7.73 1.93 -27.55
N PHE A 64 8.01 1.02 -26.63
CA PHE A 64 7.01 0.11 -26.06
C PHE A 64 6.50 0.63 -24.73
N SER A 65 5.19 0.75 -24.61
CA SER A 65 4.48 1.10 -23.38
C SER A 65 3.76 -0.12 -22.83
N ILE A 66 3.86 -0.35 -21.52
CA ILE A 66 3.40 -1.54 -20.82
C ILE A 66 2.33 -1.15 -19.81
N SER A 67 1.24 -1.89 -19.76
CA SER A 67 0.21 -1.77 -18.73
C SER A 67 -0.35 -3.13 -18.35
N ILE A 68 -1.03 -3.23 -17.21
CA ILE A 68 -1.86 -4.39 -16.88
C ILE A 68 -3.16 -4.27 -17.67
N LYS A 69 -3.62 -5.37 -18.28
CA LYS A 69 -4.91 -5.40 -18.94
C LYS A 69 -6.02 -5.05 -17.96
N LYS A 70 -6.98 -4.26 -18.44
CA LYS A 70 -8.08 -3.71 -17.62
C LYS A 70 -8.83 -4.78 -16.82
N GLU A 71 -9.04 -5.94 -17.41
CA GLU A 71 -9.74 -7.07 -16.79
C GLU A 71 -9.03 -7.66 -15.57
N TYR A 72 -7.68 -7.53 -15.50
CA TYR A 72 -6.88 -8.05 -14.39
C TYR A 72 -6.45 -6.98 -13.38
N PHE A 73 -6.62 -5.70 -13.72
CA PHE A 73 -6.11 -4.60 -12.89
C PHE A 73 -6.68 -4.62 -11.47
N ASP A 74 -8.01 -4.74 -11.34
CA ASP A 74 -8.67 -4.77 -10.04
C ASP A 74 -8.32 -6.02 -9.24
N LEU A 75 -8.11 -7.16 -9.89
CA LEU A 75 -7.66 -8.39 -9.25
C LEU A 75 -6.26 -8.22 -8.63
N PHE A 76 -5.29 -7.71 -9.39
CA PHE A 76 -3.95 -7.44 -8.87
C PHE A 76 -3.96 -6.40 -7.78
N LYS A 77 -4.75 -5.35 -7.92
CA LYS A 77 -4.95 -4.35 -6.89
C LYS A 77 -5.44 -4.96 -5.58
N GLN A 78 -6.44 -5.83 -5.62
CA GLN A 78 -6.94 -6.55 -4.44
C GLN A 78 -5.88 -7.46 -3.81
N ILE A 79 -5.14 -8.23 -4.62
CA ILE A 79 -4.07 -9.11 -4.14
C ILE A 79 -3.01 -8.30 -3.40
N PHE A 80 -2.52 -7.20 -3.99
CA PHE A 80 -1.47 -6.39 -3.40
C PHE A 80 -1.96 -5.61 -2.16
N PHE A 81 -3.18 -5.10 -2.17
CA PHE A 81 -3.76 -4.50 -0.96
C PHE A 81 -3.92 -5.50 0.17
N THR A 82 -4.34 -6.73 -0.13
CA THR A 82 -4.42 -7.79 0.88
C THR A 82 -3.04 -8.09 1.47
N ALA A 83 -2.00 -8.12 0.64
CA ALA A 83 -0.63 -8.31 1.11
C ALA A 83 -0.15 -7.14 1.97
N LEU A 84 -0.37 -5.90 1.53
CA LEU A 84 -0.03 -4.70 2.29
C LEU A 84 -0.75 -4.66 3.63
N LYS A 85 -2.06 -4.96 3.64
CA LYS A 85 -2.85 -5.04 4.87
C LYS A 85 -2.30 -6.09 5.83
N ALA A 86 -1.94 -7.28 5.34
CA ALA A 86 -1.35 -8.32 6.16
C ALA A 86 -0.01 -7.89 6.77
N ASN A 87 0.86 -7.21 6.01
CA ASN A 87 2.13 -6.70 6.49
C ASN A 87 1.93 -5.60 7.55
N LEU A 88 0.98 -4.69 7.34
CA LEU A 88 0.62 -3.66 8.33
C LEU A 88 0.06 -4.28 9.61
N THR A 89 -0.83 -5.27 9.50
CA THR A 89 -1.35 -5.99 10.66
C THR A 89 -0.22 -6.63 11.46
N GLN A 90 0.70 -7.33 10.79
CA GLN A 90 1.85 -7.93 11.44
C GLN A 90 2.76 -6.87 12.10
N LEU A 91 2.98 -5.72 11.46
CA LEU A 91 3.71 -4.61 12.07
C LEU A 91 3.00 -4.12 13.33
N PHE A 92 1.68 -3.89 13.29
CA PHE A 92 0.92 -3.39 14.44
C PHE A 92 0.85 -4.40 15.59
N GLU A 93 0.87 -5.69 15.30
CA GLU A 93 0.97 -6.74 16.32
C GLU A 93 2.25 -6.60 17.16
N THR A 94 3.36 -6.16 16.57
CA THR A 94 4.60 -5.91 17.33
C THR A 94 4.48 -4.74 18.32
N TYR A 95 3.49 -3.86 18.13
CA TYR A 95 3.16 -2.73 19.00
C TYR A 95 1.84 -2.92 19.77
N SER A 96 1.33 -4.14 19.86
CA SER A 96 0.01 -4.44 20.43
C SER A 96 -0.19 -3.97 21.88
N VAL A 97 0.87 -3.87 22.67
CA VAL A 97 0.82 -3.32 24.04
C VAL A 97 0.59 -1.80 24.05
N MET A 98 1.02 -1.11 23.00
CA MET A 98 0.99 0.35 22.89
C MET A 98 -0.18 0.85 22.03
N ILE A 99 -0.54 0.09 20.98
CA ILE A 99 -1.64 0.42 20.07
C ILE A 99 -2.93 -0.17 20.62
N ASN A 100 -3.89 0.71 20.93
CA ASN A 100 -5.23 0.29 21.34
C ASN A 100 -6.06 -0.16 20.12
N LYS A 101 -6.10 0.70 19.08
CA LYS A 101 -6.84 0.43 17.83
C LYS A 101 -6.15 1.08 16.65
N TYR A 102 -6.36 0.52 15.46
CA TYR A 102 -5.94 1.14 14.21
C TYR A 102 -7.02 0.97 13.14
N PHE A 103 -7.04 1.92 12.22
CA PHE A 103 -7.98 1.97 11.12
C PHE A 103 -7.22 2.20 9.82
N LEU A 104 -7.53 1.39 8.81
CA LEU A 104 -6.94 1.48 7.48
C LEU A 104 -8.00 2.06 6.54
N TRP A 105 -7.69 3.20 5.94
CA TRP A 105 -8.70 4.00 5.28
C TRP A 105 -8.55 4.09 3.77
N LYS A 106 -8.22 5.23 3.24
CA LYS A 106 -8.29 5.64 1.85
C LYS A 106 -7.83 4.59 0.83
N ILE A 107 -6.70 3.94 1.10
CA ILE A 107 -6.15 2.88 0.25
C ILE A 107 -7.06 1.65 0.22
N PHE A 108 -7.87 1.48 1.27
CA PHE A 108 -8.81 0.37 1.47
C PHE A 108 -10.26 0.79 1.18
N TRP A 109 -10.46 1.88 0.37
CA TRP A 109 -11.73 2.28 -0.26
C TRP A 109 -12.68 3.17 0.53
N ILE A 110 -12.15 3.87 1.52
CA ILE A 110 -12.97 4.85 2.24
C ILE A 110 -12.53 6.27 1.82
N PRO A 111 -13.43 7.17 1.42
CA PRO A 111 -13.09 8.48 0.87
C PRO A 111 -12.75 9.50 1.97
N LEU A 112 -11.63 9.30 2.65
CA LEU A 112 -11.09 10.23 3.63
C LEU A 112 -9.67 10.62 3.25
N ASP A 113 -9.25 11.82 3.65
CA ASP A 113 -7.95 12.39 3.28
C ASP A 113 -6.76 11.81 4.05
N MET A 114 -6.92 10.61 4.60
CA MET A 114 -5.89 9.90 5.33
C MET A 114 -5.95 8.41 5.08
N ASP A 115 -4.81 7.76 5.22
CA ASP A 115 -4.68 6.35 4.92
C ASP A 115 -4.79 5.46 6.16
N ILE A 116 -4.23 5.92 7.29
CA ILE A 116 -4.18 5.16 8.54
C ILE A 116 -4.47 6.08 9.71
N VAL A 117 -5.28 5.59 10.66
CA VAL A 117 -5.43 6.20 11.98
C VAL A 117 -5.00 5.19 13.04
N ILE A 118 -4.13 5.61 13.94
CA ILE A 118 -3.62 4.79 15.04
C ILE A 118 -4.01 5.46 16.35
N ILE A 119 -4.76 4.75 17.18
CA ILE A 119 -5.10 5.16 18.54
C ILE A 119 -4.19 4.39 19.48
N TYR A 120 -3.36 5.13 20.21
CA TYR A 120 -2.39 4.55 21.13
C TYR A 120 -2.67 4.94 22.58
N GLN A 121 -2.15 4.15 23.53
CA GLN A 121 -2.33 4.38 24.96
C GLN A 121 -1.07 4.99 25.59
N HIS A 122 0.08 4.39 25.38
CA HIS A 122 1.35 4.83 25.95
C HIS A 122 2.45 4.74 24.90
N MET A 123 2.59 5.77 24.07
CA MET A 123 3.68 5.90 23.13
C MET A 123 4.36 7.24 23.29
N GLU A 124 5.67 7.22 23.39
CA GLU A 124 6.50 8.42 23.36
C GLU A 124 6.78 8.85 21.92
N LYS A 125 7.15 10.11 21.74
CA LYS A 125 7.44 10.65 20.42
C LYS A 125 8.44 9.83 19.59
N PRO A 126 9.57 9.33 20.14
CA PRO A 126 10.51 8.50 19.37
C PRO A 126 9.86 7.21 18.84
N GLN A 127 8.98 6.57 19.61
CA GLN A 127 8.28 5.35 19.22
C GLN A 127 7.26 5.63 18.11
N ILE A 128 6.57 6.77 18.18
CA ILE A 128 5.64 7.23 17.13
C ILE A 128 6.42 7.48 15.83
N ASP A 129 7.56 8.16 15.91
CA ASP A 129 8.39 8.47 14.75
C ASP A 129 8.98 7.19 14.13
N GLU A 130 9.41 6.23 14.95
CA GLU A 130 9.87 4.92 14.49
C GLU A 130 8.76 4.16 13.76
N LEU A 131 7.58 4.05 14.37
CA LEU A 131 6.44 3.35 13.76
C LEU A 131 6.00 4.02 12.45
N LYS A 132 6.01 5.36 12.41
CA LYS A 132 5.72 6.13 11.20
C LYS A 132 6.70 5.81 10.07
N ASN A 133 7.99 5.71 10.38
CA ASN A 133 9.02 5.36 9.41
C ASN A 133 8.83 3.93 8.89
N ARG A 134 8.57 2.96 9.77
CA ARG A 134 8.28 1.57 9.37
C ARG A 134 7.05 1.45 8.48
N ILE A 135 5.98 2.20 8.78
CA ILE A 135 4.80 2.26 7.92
C ILE A 135 5.21 2.81 6.54
N ALA A 136 5.92 3.93 6.51
CA ALA A 136 6.37 4.53 5.25
C ALA A 136 7.26 3.58 4.42
N GLU A 137 8.10 2.78 5.06
CA GLU A 137 8.92 1.74 4.40
C GLU A 137 8.05 0.66 3.76
N LEU A 138 7.07 0.12 4.50
CA LEU A 138 6.14 -0.86 3.96
C LEU A 138 5.37 -0.33 2.74
N PHE A 139 4.96 0.93 2.75
CA PHE A 139 4.28 1.54 1.62
C PHE A 139 5.22 1.73 0.41
N ARG A 140 6.47 2.11 0.66
CA ARG A 140 7.49 2.22 -0.41
C ARG A 140 7.78 0.89 -1.10
N GLU A 141 7.73 -0.25 -0.38
CA GLU A 141 7.82 -1.59 -0.98
C GLU A 141 6.70 -1.89 -1.98
N PHE A 142 5.61 -1.12 -1.93
CA PHE A 142 4.50 -1.17 -2.87
C PHE A 142 4.49 0.02 -3.85
N PHE A 143 5.58 0.79 -3.94
CA PHE A 143 5.69 2.00 -4.77
C PHE A 143 4.67 3.09 -4.44
N ILE A 144 4.20 3.13 -3.19
CA ILE A 144 3.32 4.16 -2.65
C ILE A 144 4.17 5.14 -1.83
N GLU A 145 4.36 6.36 -2.34
CA GLU A 145 5.27 7.34 -1.72
C GLU A 145 4.60 8.13 -0.60
N ASN A 146 3.35 8.51 -0.78
CA ASN A 146 2.65 9.38 0.14
C ASN A 146 1.63 8.58 0.94
N VAL A 147 1.92 8.39 2.23
CA VAL A 147 0.99 7.81 3.19
C VAL A 147 0.68 8.82 4.29
N SER A 148 -0.59 9.08 4.51
CA SER A 148 -1.07 9.96 5.58
C SER A 148 -1.45 9.12 6.80
N VAL A 149 -0.69 9.27 7.89
CA VAL A 149 -0.91 8.54 9.15
C VAL A 149 -1.23 9.53 10.26
N VAL A 150 -2.37 9.33 10.88
CA VAL A 150 -2.79 10.10 12.06
C VAL A 150 -2.58 9.28 13.31
N PHE A 151 -1.80 9.80 14.23
CA PHE A 151 -1.62 9.25 15.56
C PHE A 151 -2.44 10.06 16.56
N MET A 152 -3.18 9.37 17.42
CA MET A 152 -4.03 10.00 18.44
C MET A 152 -3.94 9.19 19.73
N SER A 153 -3.71 9.84 20.86
CA SER A 153 -3.80 9.15 22.14
C SER A 153 -5.25 8.81 22.48
N THR A 154 -5.46 7.80 23.32
CA THR A 154 -6.79 7.45 23.81
C THR A 154 -7.47 8.63 24.51
N GLU A 155 -6.70 9.41 25.29
CA GLU A 155 -7.20 10.60 25.97
C GLU A 155 -7.61 11.71 24.99
N GLU A 156 -6.79 11.96 23.97
CA GLU A 156 -7.11 12.93 22.92
C GLU A 156 -8.37 12.51 22.16
N ARG A 157 -8.49 11.21 21.80
CA ARG A 157 -9.70 10.69 21.15
C ARG A 157 -10.94 10.93 21.99
N GLU A 158 -10.90 10.63 23.29
CA GLU A 158 -12.05 10.81 24.19
C GLU A 158 -12.42 12.27 24.34
N LYS A 159 -11.42 13.15 24.49
CA LYS A 159 -11.64 14.59 24.55
C LYS A 159 -12.30 15.11 23.28
N ARG A 160 -11.78 14.74 22.11
CA ARG A 160 -12.35 15.14 20.81
C ARG A 160 -13.74 14.57 20.59
N TYR A 161 -13.99 13.33 21.02
CA TYR A 161 -15.32 12.72 20.93
C TYR A 161 -16.36 13.49 21.73
N ARG A 162 -16.03 13.87 22.99
CA ARG A 162 -16.90 14.70 23.85
C ARG A 162 -17.18 16.08 23.26
N LEU A 163 -16.26 16.62 22.48
CA LEU A 163 -16.41 17.90 21.78
C LEU A 163 -17.12 17.76 20.42
N ALA A 164 -17.64 16.59 20.10
CA ALA A 164 -18.26 16.27 18.81
C ALA A 164 -17.38 16.59 17.60
N ASP A 165 -16.06 16.34 17.72
CA ASP A 165 -15.11 16.55 16.63
C ASP A 165 -15.51 15.71 15.41
N LYS A 166 -15.69 16.36 14.26
CA LYS A 166 -16.19 15.75 13.03
C LYS A 166 -15.32 14.60 12.56
N PHE A 167 -14.00 14.74 12.68
CA PHE A 167 -13.06 13.71 12.28
C PHE A 167 -13.23 12.44 13.13
N VAL A 168 -13.22 12.59 14.46
CA VAL A 168 -13.37 11.46 15.40
C VAL A 168 -14.74 10.79 15.22
N LEU A 169 -15.81 11.56 15.06
CA LEU A 169 -17.15 11.03 14.83
C LEU A 169 -17.20 10.24 13.50
N GLN A 170 -16.50 10.71 12.47
CA GLN A 170 -16.43 10.06 11.18
C GLN A 170 -15.64 8.75 11.26
N VAL A 171 -14.51 8.74 11.98
CA VAL A 171 -13.74 7.51 12.29
C VAL A 171 -14.64 6.47 12.96
N MET A 172 -15.35 6.87 14.03
CA MET A 172 -16.23 5.99 14.79
C MET A 172 -17.42 5.46 13.98
N ARG A 173 -17.93 6.26 13.04
CA ARG A 173 -19.05 5.86 12.17
C ARG A 173 -18.66 4.76 11.20
N TYR A 174 -17.47 4.83 10.60
CA TYR A 174 -17.01 3.83 9.64
C TYR A 174 -16.44 2.58 10.28
N PHE A 175 -15.99 2.69 11.53
CA PHE A 175 -15.40 1.60 12.29
C PHE A 175 -16.06 1.53 13.66
N PRO A 176 -17.35 1.14 13.73
CA PRO A 176 -18.00 0.92 15.01
C PRO A 176 -17.18 -0.10 15.80
N ASP A 177 -17.05 0.12 17.08
CA ASP A 177 -16.32 -0.76 17.97
C ASP A 177 -16.81 -2.21 17.80
N VAL A 178 -16.04 -3.00 17.07
CA VAL A 178 -16.16 -4.46 17.18
C VAL A 178 -15.61 -4.79 18.56
N LYS A 179 -16.52 -5.06 19.49
CA LYS A 179 -16.19 -5.57 20.82
C LYS A 179 -15.46 -6.89 20.72
#